data_e1205dae8ecc8735f1179093a9fa3c06
#
_entry.id   e1205dae8ecc8735f1179093a9fa3c06
#
_cell.length_a   1.000
_cell.length_b   1.000
_cell.length_c   1.000
_cell.angle_alpha   90.00
_cell.angle_beta   90.00
_cell.angle_gamma   90.00
#
_symmetry.space_group_name_H-M   'P 1'
#
loop_
_entity.id
_entity.type
_entity.pdbx_description
1 polymer ?
#
loop_
_entity_poly.entity_id
_entity_poly.type
_entity_poly.pdbx_seq_one_letter_code
_entity_poly.pdbx_strand_id
1 'polypeptide(L)'
;MIIPLNIPVSIEQKRTFLYWFMYHHKVQAHDLEWFLNDLLEDNQALTQIHFVDDITDCPKGIIITSHLNEQISFTFFKNHVKTSNVYTAYHEMNLHKNEALFIQVNFPFCTHNELYQAVIEDGVEVKSALTESTEEILHQTIQQDRQTFLKNQINQALEQEDHEAFMYYSSQLKELKS
;
A
#
# COMPACT_ATOMS: atom_id res chain seq x y z
N MET A 1 -34.49 -16.40 -1.45
CA MET A 1 -33.03 -16.41 -1.24
C MET A 1 -32.39 -15.41 -2.19
N ILE A 2 -32.08 -14.24 -1.71
CA ILE A 2 -31.39 -13.22 -2.52
C ILE A 2 -29.92 -13.55 -2.45
N ILE A 3 -29.35 -14.04 -3.54
CA ILE A 3 -27.91 -14.16 -3.69
C ILE A 3 -27.41 -12.72 -3.82
N PRO A 4 -26.56 -12.20 -2.93
CA PRO A 4 -25.97 -10.91 -3.18
C PRO A 4 -25.16 -11.03 -4.47
N LEU A 5 -25.60 -10.33 -5.50
CA LEU A 5 -24.80 -10.12 -6.69
C LEU A 5 -23.58 -9.33 -6.21
N ASN A 6 -22.47 -10.03 -6.08
CA ASN A 6 -21.19 -9.39 -5.79
C ASN A 6 -20.79 -8.62 -7.06
N ILE A 7 -21.30 -7.41 -7.19
CA ILE A 7 -20.97 -6.53 -8.32
C ILE A 7 -19.55 -6.02 -8.02
N PRO A 8 -18.57 -6.33 -8.86
CA PRO A 8 -17.21 -5.84 -8.65
C PRO A 8 -17.20 -4.30 -8.66
N VAL A 9 -16.43 -3.72 -7.75
CA VAL A 9 -16.28 -2.26 -7.67
C VAL A 9 -15.62 -1.76 -8.96
N SER A 10 -16.25 -0.79 -9.60
CA SER A 10 -15.76 -0.23 -10.85
C SER A 10 -14.56 0.71 -10.62
N ILE A 11 -13.73 0.86 -11.65
CA ILE A 11 -12.61 1.83 -11.65
C ILE A 11 -13.12 3.24 -11.37
N GLU A 12 -14.28 3.62 -11.91
CA GLU A 12 -14.88 4.93 -11.71
C GLU A 12 -15.30 5.18 -10.27
N GLN A 13 -15.82 4.17 -9.58
CA GLN A 13 -16.14 4.28 -8.15
C GLN A 13 -14.88 4.49 -7.32
N LYS A 14 -13.81 3.74 -7.60
CA LYS A 14 -12.51 3.88 -6.94
C LYS A 14 -11.91 5.28 -7.18
N ARG A 15 -11.97 5.75 -8.41
CA ARG A 15 -11.49 7.08 -8.81
C ARG A 15 -12.29 8.18 -8.10
N THR A 16 -13.59 8.10 -8.10
CA THR A 16 -14.48 9.08 -7.44
C THR A 16 -14.20 9.16 -5.95
N PHE A 17 -14.03 8.02 -5.27
CA PHE A 17 -13.69 8.00 -3.86
C PHE A 17 -12.33 8.64 -3.58
N LEU A 18 -11.30 8.28 -4.34
CA LEU A 18 -9.95 8.84 -4.15
C LEU A 18 -9.92 10.36 -4.39
N TYR A 19 -10.58 10.86 -5.43
CA TYR A 19 -10.72 12.31 -5.64
C TYR A 19 -11.40 13.00 -4.47
N TRP A 20 -12.51 12.43 -4.02
CA TRP A 20 -13.24 12.96 -2.87
C TRP A 20 -12.35 12.99 -1.61
N PHE A 21 -11.64 11.89 -1.34
CA PHE A 21 -10.76 11.77 -0.18
C PHE A 21 -9.63 12.82 -0.21
N MET A 22 -8.95 12.94 -1.33
CA MET A 22 -7.85 13.90 -1.49
C MET A 22 -8.30 15.33 -1.28
N TYR A 23 -9.48 15.67 -1.82
CA TYR A 23 -10.03 17.01 -1.71
C TYR A 23 -10.50 17.34 -0.29
N HIS A 24 -11.27 16.45 0.33
CA HIS A 24 -11.88 16.71 1.65
C HIS A 24 -10.89 16.61 2.81
N HIS A 25 -9.89 15.78 2.68
CA HIS A 25 -8.87 15.59 3.72
C HIS A 25 -7.59 16.39 3.45
N LYS A 26 -7.59 17.25 2.43
CA LYS A 26 -6.47 18.15 2.09
C LYS A 26 -5.13 17.44 2.13
N VAL A 27 -4.99 16.38 1.35
CA VAL A 27 -3.74 15.63 1.26
C VAL A 27 -2.64 16.55 0.77
N GLN A 28 -1.87 17.14 1.70
CA GLN A 28 -0.80 18.10 1.42
C GLN A 28 0.59 17.49 1.56
N ALA A 29 0.68 16.24 2.02
CA ALA A 29 1.93 15.52 1.99
C ALA A 29 2.32 15.27 0.52
N HIS A 30 3.29 16.03 0.03
CA HIS A 30 3.66 16.12 -1.38
C HIS A 30 3.86 14.74 -2.03
N ASP A 31 4.52 13.84 -1.33
CA ASP A 31 4.78 12.49 -1.84
C ASP A 31 3.50 11.66 -1.95
N LEU A 32 2.63 11.74 -0.95
CA LEU A 32 1.35 11.02 -0.96
C LEU A 32 0.38 11.60 -1.99
N GLU A 33 0.30 12.92 -2.09
CA GLU A 33 -0.50 13.59 -3.11
C GLU A 33 -0.07 13.18 -4.52
N TRP A 34 1.22 13.20 -4.79
CA TRP A 34 1.78 12.75 -6.06
C TRP A 34 1.44 11.29 -6.34
N PHE A 35 1.62 10.41 -5.37
CA PHE A 35 1.33 8.99 -5.50
C PHE A 35 -0.14 8.71 -5.81
N LEU A 36 -1.05 9.36 -5.09
CA LEU A 36 -2.49 9.20 -5.32
C LEU A 36 -2.93 9.76 -6.68
N ASN A 37 -2.35 10.87 -7.11
CA ASN A 37 -2.59 11.41 -8.46
C ASN A 37 -2.11 10.45 -9.55
N ASP A 38 -0.95 9.85 -9.39
CA ASP A 38 -0.43 8.82 -10.32
C ASP A 38 -1.36 7.61 -10.41
N LEU A 39 -1.88 7.15 -9.27
CA LEU A 39 -2.88 6.08 -9.22
C LEU A 39 -4.16 6.43 -9.97
N LEU A 40 -4.63 7.67 -9.85
CA LEU A 40 -5.86 8.13 -10.51
C LEU A 40 -5.75 8.12 -12.05
N GLU A 41 -4.56 8.29 -12.57
CA GLU A 41 -4.30 8.29 -14.02
C GLU A 41 -4.07 6.90 -14.59
N ASP A 42 -3.69 5.92 -13.75
CA ASP A 42 -3.38 4.54 -14.18
C ASP A 42 -4.58 3.60 -13.98
N ASN A 43 -5.32 3.31 -15.05
CA ASN A 43 -6.45 2.38 -15.02
C ASN A 43 -6.04 0.96 -14.64
N GLN A 44 -4.86 0.52 -15.02
CA GLN A 44 -4.36 -0.80 -14.66
C GLN A 44 -4.09 -0.88 -13.15
N ALA A 45 -3.49 0.14 -12.58
CA ALA A 45 -3.28 0.23 -11.14
C ALA A 45 -4.62 0.22 -10.37
N LEU A 46 -5.60 1.01 -10.81
CA LEU A 46 -6.92 1.05 -10.20
C LEU A 46 -7.65 -0.29 -10.26
N THR A 47 -7.42 -1.08 -11.30
CA THR A 47 -7.98 -2.44 -11.40
C THR A 47 -7.42 -3.37 -10.32
N GLN A 48 -6.16 -3.22 -9.95
CA GLN A 48 -5.48 -4.04 -8.96
C GLN A 48 -5.68 -3.57 -7.51
N ILE A 49 -6.19 -2.36 -7.31
CA ILE A 49 -6.46 -1.81 -5.99
C ILE A 49 -7.79 -2.34 -5.45
N HIS A 50 -7.76 -2.82 -4.21
CA HIS A 50 -8.93 -3.27 -3.47
C HIS A 50 -9.02 -2.53 -2.13
N PHE A 51 -10.08 -1.75 -1.95
CA PHE A 51 -10.36 -1.09 -0.68
C PHE A 51 -10.99 -2.09 0.29
N VAL A 52 -10.43 -2.19 1.48
CA VAL A 52 -10.90 -3.08 2.54
C VAL A 52 -11.06 -2.32 3.85
N ASP A 53 -11.98 -2.74 4.67
CA ASP A 53 -12.20 -2.15 6.01
C ASP A 53 -11.21 -2.66 7.04
N ASP A 54 -10.66 -3.85 6.86
CA ASP A 54 -9.61 -4.44 7.69
C ASP A 54 -8.55 -5.12 6.83
N ILE A 55 -7.33 -4.60 6.92
CA ILE A 55 -6.18 -5.06 6.12
C ILE A 55 -5.29 -6.06 6.86
N THR A 56 -5.63 -6.42 8.09
CA THR A 56 -4.77 -7.20 9.00
C THR A 56 -4.27 -8.51 8.39
N ASP A 57 -5.14 -9.21 7.67
CA ASP A 57 -4.81 -10.51 7.06
C ASP A 57 -4.33 -10.41 5.60
N CYS A 58 -4.14 -9.20 5.09
CA CYS A 58 -3.66 -9.02 3.73
C CYS A 58 -2.13 -9.13 3.66
N PRO A 59 -1.58 -9.77 2.61
CA PRO A 59 -0.12 -9.97 2.51
C PRO A 59 0.64 -8.70 2.16
N LYS A 60 -0.03 -7.77 1.45
CA LYS A 60 0.55 -6.51 0.99
C LYS A 60 -0.52 -5.43 1.00
N GLY A 61 -0.20 -4.28 1.54
CA GLY A 61 -1.19 -3.22 1.56
C GLY A 61 -0.69 -1.87 2.02
N ILE A 62 -1.61 -0.92 1.94
CA ILE A 62 -1.41 0.46 2.35
C ILE A 62 -2.48 0.83 3.36
N ILE A 63 -2.08 1.48 4.44
CA ILE A 63 -2.96 2.12 5.40
C ILE A 63 -2.76 3.63 5.29
N ILE A 64 -3.83 4.34 5.00
CA ILE A 64 -3.86 5.80 4.99
C ILE A 64 -4.81 6.25 6.09
N THR A 65 -4.33 7.04 7.03
CA THR A 65 -5.15 7.56 8.13
C THR A 65 -5.15 9.08 8.12
N SER A 66 -6.33 9.67 8.00
CA SER A 66 -6.55 11.10 8.18
C SER A 66 -7.00 11.36 9.63
N HIS A 67 -6.21 12.13 10.36
CA HIS A 67 -6.50 12.49 11.74
C HIS A 67 -7.31 13.78 11.84
N LEU A 68 -7.99 13.98 12.97
CA LEU A 68 -8.80 15.18 13.22
C LEU A 68 -8.00 16.49 13.17
N ASN A 69 -6.70 16.44 13.39
CA ASN A 69 -5.79 17.58 13.30
C ASN A 69 -5.24 17.85 11.90
N GLU A 70 -5.91 17.33 10.88
CA GLU A 70 -5.51 17.42 9.46
C GLU A 70 -4.16 16.75 9.12
N GLN A 71 -3.59 15.97 10.03
CA GLN A 71 -2.41 15.15 9.74
C GLN A 71 -2.82 13.87 9.03
N ILE A 72 -2.04 13.48 8.04
CA ILE A 72 -2.22 12.23 7.31
C ILE A 72 -1.01 11.35 7.53
N SER A 73 -1.26 10.11 7.96
CA SER A 73 -0.24 9.08 8.05
C SER A 73 -0.38 8.07 6.92
N PHE A 74 0.75 7.59 6.45
CA PHE A 74 0.84 6.57 5.41
C PHE A 74 1.71 5.44 5.91
N THR A 75 1.24 4.21 5.72
CA THR A 75 2.03 3.01 6.00
C THR A 75 1.83 2.01 4.87
N PHE A 76 2.91 1.62 4.24
CA PHE A 76 2.96 0.48 3.33
C PHE A 76 3.53 -0.73 4.06
N PHE A 77 2.95 -1.89 3.82
CA PHE A 77 3.51 -3.14 4.34
C PHE A 77 3.48 -4.24 3.30
N LYS A 78 4.45 -5.11 3.40
CA LYS A 78 4.53 -6.35 2.64
C LYS A 78 5.04 -7.44 3.59
N ASN A 79 4.19 -8.40 3.91
CA ASN A 79 4.40 -9.39 4.99
C ASN A 79 4.68 -8.73 6.34
N HIS A 80 5.91 -8.82 6.85
CA HIS A 80 6.29 -8.28 8.15
C HIS A 80 7.09 -6.96 8.05
N VAL A 81 7.33 -6.49 6.84
CA VAL A 81 8.06 -5.22 6.61
C VAL A 81 7.06 -4.08 6.51
N LYS A 82 7.25 -3.04 7.30
CA LYS A 82 6.45 -1.82 7.29
C LYS A 82 7.33 -0.61 7.02
N THR A 83 6.83 0.32 6.23
CA THR A 83 7.50 1.59 5.94
C THR A 83 6.49 2.71 5.74
N SER A 84 6.85 3.91 6.12
CA SER A 84 6.10 5.13 5.79
C SER A 84 6.57 5.80 4.50
N ASN A 85 7.53 5.20 3.80
CA ASN A 85 8.06 5.75 2.57
C ASN A 85 7.14 5.43 1.39
N VAL A 86 6.52 6.47 0.84
CA VAL A 86 5.58 6.38 -0.28
C VAL A 86 6.26 5.86 -1.55
N TYR A 87 7.51 6.21 -1.79
CA TYR A 87 8.26 5.75 -2.97
C TYR A 87 8.49 4.23 -2.96
N THR A 88 8.63 3.64 -1.78
CA THR A 88 8.73 2.18 -1.67
C THR A 88 7.46 1.49 -2.16
N ALA A 89 6.30 2.01 -1.79
CA ALA A 89 5.01 1.51 -2.28
C ALA A 89 4.88 1.69 -3.80
N TYR A 90 5.28 2.83 -4.31
CA TYR A 90 5.26 3.13 -5.74
C TYR A 90 6.14 2.16 -6.54
N HIS A 91 7.37 1.93 -6.10
CA HIS A 91 8.28 0.98 -6.75
C HIS A 91 7.71 -0.44 -6.72
N GLU A 92 7.18 -0.87 -5.61
CA GLU A 92 6.57 -2.18 -5.46
C GLU A 92 5.41 -2.39 -6.44
N MET A 93 4.54 -1.39 -6.56
CA MET A 93 3.43 -1.45 -7.50
C MET A 93 3.89 -1.52 -8.96
N ASN A 94 4.93 -0.77 -9.31
CA ASN A 94 5.46 -0.78 -10.69
C ASN A 94 6.18 -2.09 -11.04
N LEU A 95 6.84 -2.71 -10.08
CA LEU A 95 7.49 -4.00 -10.28
C LEU A 95 6.48 -5.16 -10.41
N HIS A 96 5.35 -5.04 -9.73
CA HIS A 96 4.33 -6.08 -9.62
C HIS A 96 2.95 -5.59 -10.06
N LYS A 97 2.85 -5.06 -11.26
CA LYS A 97 1.63 -4.43 -11.81
C LYS A 97 0.40 -5.32 -11.87
N ASN A 98 0.58 -6.63 -11.85
CA ASN A 98 -0.51 -7.60 -11.93
C ASN A 98 -0.91 -8.18 -10.57
N GLU A 99 -0.30 -7.70 -9.49
CA GLU A 99 -0.63 -8.16 -8.15
C GLU A 99 -1.65 -7.23 -7.47
N ALA A 100 -2.55 -7.83 -6.72
CA ALA A 100 -3.52 -7.09 -5.93
C ALA A 100 -2.85 -6.25 -4.83
N LEU A 101 -3.28 -5.01 -4.69
CA LEU A 101 -2.89 -4.10 -3.63
C LEU A 101 -4.11 -3.76 -2.79
N PHE A 102 -4.04 -4.05 -1.50
CA PHE A 102 -5.12 -3.74 -0.56
C PHE A 102 -4.88 -2.37 0.07
N ILE A 103 -5.93 -1.56 0.17
CA ILE A 103 -5.86 -0.23 0.78
C ILE A 103 -6.94 -0.10 1.83
N GLN A 104 -6.54 0.23 3.04
CA GLN A 104 -7.42 0.64 4.13
C GLN A 104 -7.29 2.14 4.33
N VAL A 105 -8.41 2.85 4.30
CA VAL A 105 -8.46 4.29 4.53
C VAL A 105 -9.25 4.57 5.80
N ASN A 106 -8.59 5.18 6.78
CA ASN A 106 -9.21 5.55 8.04
C ASN A 106 -9.39 7.08 8.10
N PHE A 107 -10.60 7.52 8.34
CA PHE A 107 -10.93 8.93 8.53
C PHE A 107 -12.16 9.07 9.41
N PRO A 108 -12.39 10.25 10.00
CA PRO A 108 -13.56 10.45 10.86
C PRO A 108 -14.86 10.13 10.10
N PHE A 109 -15.72 9.33 10.73
CA PHE A 109 -17.00 8.90 10.16
C PHE A 109 -16.93 8.06 8.89
N CYS A 110 -15.82 7.38 8.63
CA CYS A 110 -15.63 6.55 7.44
C CYS A 110 -16.70 5.47 7.28
N THR A 111 -17.21 4.90 8.37
CA THR A 111 -18.25 3.88 8.36
C THR A 111 -19.61 4.39 7.87
N HIS A 112 -19.82 5.70 7.88
CA HIS A 112 -21.05 6.36 7.41
C HIS A 112 -20.87 7.08 6.06
N ASN A 113 -19.70 6.99 5.47
CA ASN A 113 -19.42 7.63 4.19
C ASN A 113 -19.88 6.74 3.04
N GLU A 114 -20.83 7.20 2.26
CA GLU A 114 -21.43 6.43 1.17
C GLU A 114 -20.41 6.10 0.05
N LEU A 115 -19.51 7.02 -0.28
CA LEU A 115 -18.49 6.80 -1.30
C LEU A 115 -17.49 5.74 -0.88
N TYR A 116 -17.10 5.77 0.40
CA TYR A 116 -16.18 4.76 0.95
C TYR A 116 -16.84 3.39 1.04
N GLN A 117 -18.08 3.34 1.54
CA GLN A 117 -18.84 2.09 1.60
C GLN A 117 -19.08 1.47 0.21
N ALA A 118 -19.25 2.31 -0.82
CA ALA A 118 -19.40 1.85 -2.20
C ALA A 118 -18.15 1.21 -2.81
N VAL A 119 -16.97 1.51 -2.30
CA VAL A 119 -15.69 0.97 -2.82
C VAL A 119 -15.10 -0.14 -1.96
N ILE A 120 -15.57 -0.34 -0.72
CA ILE A 120 -15.10 -1.44 0.13
C ILE A 120 -15.50 -2.77 -0.49
N GLU A 121 -14.52 -3.63 -0.66
CA GLU A 121 -14.69 -5.00 -1.10
C GLU A 121 -14.59 -5.94 0.11
N ASP A 122 -15.47 -6.94 0.17
CA ASP A 122 -15.39 -7.97 1.21
C ASP A 122 -14.10 -8.77 1.07
N GLY A 123 -13.18 -8.56 2.02
CA GLY A 123 -11.82 -9.05 1.96
C GLY A 123 -11.69 -10.59 1.92
N VAL A 124 -12.76 -11.33 2.24
CA VAL A 124 -12.72 -12.80 2.27
C VAL A 124 -12.58 -13.41 0.88
N GLU A 125 -13.27 -12.87 -0.12
CA GLU A 125 -13.19 -13.39 -1.50
C GLU A 125 -11.89 -12.98 -2.21
N VAL A 126 -11.39 -11.79 -1.94
CA VAL A 126 -10.12 -11.31 -2.51
C VAL A 126 -8.92 -12.01 -1.87
N LYS A 127 -9.01 -12.33 -0.57
CA LYS A 127 -7.97 -13.08 0.14
C LYS A 127 -7.87 -14.55 -0.32
N SER A 128 -8.99 -15.17 -0.67
CA SER A 128 -9.02 -16.58 -1.12
C SER A 128 -8.46 -16.78 -2.54
N ALA A 129 -8.37 -15.73 -3.35
CA ALA A 129 -7.77 -15.80 -4.68
C ALA A 129 -6.22 -15.86 -4.65
N LEU A 130 -5.61 -15.55 -3.51
CA LEU A 130 -4.18 -15.67 -3.26
C LEU A 130 -3.86 -17.08 -2.73
N THR A 131 -3.86 -18.05 -3.62
CA THR A 131 -3.60 -19.46 -3.29
C THR A 131 -2.13 -19.74 -2.93
N GLU A 132 -1.94 -20.82 -2.16
CA GLU A 132 -0.68 -21.29 -1.56
C GLU A 132 0.56 -21.33 -2.50
N SER A 133 0.37 -21.48 -3.81
CA SER A 133 1.48 -21.48 -4.78
C SER A 133 2.15 -20.12 -4.98
N THR A 134 1.51 -19.05 -4.57
CA THR A 134 2.06 -17.68 -4.63
C THR A 134 2.92 -17.34 -3.40
N GLU A 135 2.76 -18.05 -2.28
CA GLU A 135 3.46 -17.75 -1.04
C GLU A 135 4.97 -17.99 -1.11
N GLU A 136 5.42 -19.08 -1.76
CA GLU A 136 6.85 -19.36 -1.90
C GLU A 136 7.56 -18.39 -2.83
N ILE A 137 6.94 -18.09 -3.98
CA ILE A 137 7.48 -17.10 -4.94
C ILE A 137 7.49 -15.71 -4.29
N LEU A 138 6.44 -15.38 -3.55
CA LEU A 138 6.32 -14.13 -2.80
C LEU A 138 7.44 -14.01 -1.75
N HIS A 139 7.71 -15.08 -1.01
CA HIS A 139 8.75 -15.09 0.03
C HIS A 139 10.16 -14.84 -0.53
N GLN A 140 10.50 -15.43 -1.67
CA GLN A 140 11.79 -15.22 -2.33
C GLN A 140 11.92 -13.79 -2.88
N THR A 141 10.86 -13.27 -3.49
CA THR A 141 10.83 -11.91 -4.03
C THR A 141 10.99 -10.87 -2.92
N ILE A 142 10.34 -11.08 -1.78
CA ILE A 142 10.43 -10.19 -0.61
C ILE A 142 11.84 -10.11 -0.06
N GLN A 143 12.53 -11.24 0.04
CA GLN A 143 13.92 -11.24 0.53
C GLN A 143 14.84 -10.48 -0.41
N GLN A 144 14.66 -10.63 -1.73
CA GLN A 144 15.42 -9.89 -2.73
C GLN A 144 15.15 -8.38 -2.68
N ASP A 145 13.89 -8.00 -2.56
CA ASP A 145 13.50 -6.58 -2.48
C ASP A 145 14.01 -5.93 -1.20
N ARG A 146 13.97 -6.65 -0.08
CA ARG A 146 14.54 -6.17 1.19
C ARG A 146 16.06 -5.97 1.09
N GLN A 147 16.78 -6.89 0.45
CA GLN A 147 18.21 -6.74 0.20
C GLN A 147 18.51 -5.53 -0.68
N THR A 148 17.73 -5.33 -1.74
CA THR A 148 17.87 -4.19 -2.65
C THR A 148 17.60 -2.88 -1.93
N PHE A 149 16.54 -2.82 -1.13
CA PHE A 149 16.23 -1.66 -0.30
C PHE A 149 17.38 -1.31 0.65
N LEU A 150 17.90 -2.29 1.41
CA LEU A 150 18.99 -2.09 2.34
C LEU A 150 20.27 -1.62 1.63
N LYS A 151 20.59 -2.18 0.47
CA LYS A 151 21.72 -1.73 -0.34
C LYS A 151 21.57 -0.28 -0.79
N ASN A 152 20.37 0.13 -1.19
CA ASN A 152 20.10 1.51 -1.58
C ASN A 152 20.23 2.47 -0.40
N GLN A 153 19.74 2.08 0.79
CA GLN A 153 19.90 2.88 2.02
C GLN A 153 21.38 3.00 2.44
N ILE A 154 22.15 1.93 2.30
CA ILE A 154 23.61 1.95 2.55
C ILE A 154 24.31 2.91 1.60
N ASN A 155 23.99 2.87 0.31
CA ASN A 155 24.58 3.78 -0.68
C ASN A 155 24.20 5.24 -0.38
N GLN A 156 22.96 5.50 -0.03
CA GLN A 156 22.50 6.84 0.34
C GLN A 156 23.21 7.33 1.61
N ALA A 157 23.38 6.48 2.61
CA ALA A 157 24.13 6.82 3.83
C ALA A 157 25.61 7.15 3.53
N LEU A 158 26.23 6.43 2.59
CA LEU A 158 27.58 6.72 2.13
C LEU A 158 27.68 8.06 1.41
N GLU A 159 26.72 8.38 0.54
CA GLU A 159 26.68 9.66 -0.17
C GLU A 159 26.46 10.86 0.77
N GLN A 160 25.73 10.65 1.86
CA GLN A 160 25.45 11.67 2.87
C GLN A 160 26.49 11.71 4.00
N GLU A 161 27.50 10.84 3.94
CA GLU A 161 28.50 10.66 5.01
C GLU A 161 27.89 10.35 6.39
N ASP A 162 26.68 9.77 6.40
CA ASP A 162 25.97 9.36 7.61
C ASP A 162 26.46 8.00 8.11
N HIS A 163 27.43 8.04 9.01
CA HIS A 163 28.07 6.86 9.56
C HIS A 163 27.12 5.98 10.40
N GLU A 164 26.21 6.60 11.14
CA GLU A 164 25.26 5.88 11.99
C GLU A 164 24.24 5.12 11.13
N ALA A 165 23.65 5.77 10.12
CA ALA A 165 22.76 5.13 9.17
C ALA A 165 23.45 4.00 8.40
N PHE A 166 24.69 4.20 7.98
CA PHE A 166 25.50 3.18 7.32
C PHE A 166 25.67 1.93 8.20
N MET A 167 26.06 2.10 9.45
CA MET A 167 26.23 0.99 10.39
C MET A 167 24.92 0.26 10.66
N TYR A 168 23.83 1.01 10.83
CA TYR A 168 22.50 0.45 11.06
C TYR A 168 22.04 -0.44 9.89
N TYR A 169 22.04 0.08 8.68
CA TYR A 169 21.58 -0.67 7.51
C TYR A 169 22.53 -1.81 7.12
N SER A 170 23.82 -1.65 7.33
CA SER A 170 24.79 -2.71 7.11
C SER A 170 24.61 -3.89 8.06
N SER A 171 24.29 -3.64 9.33
CA SER A 171 23.95 -4.70 10.29
C SER A 171 22.68 -5.45 9.90
N GLN A 172 21.64 -4.72 9.46
CA GLN A 172 20.39 -5.30 8.98
C GLN A 172 20.61 -6.21 7.77
N LEU A 173 21.41 -5.77 6.81
CA LEU A 173 21.76 -6.57 5.63
C LEU A 173 22.53 -7.84 5.99
N LYS A 174 23.42 -7.76 6.98
CA LYS A 174 24.20 -8.89 7.47
C LYS A 174 23.32 -9.94 8.15
N GLU A 175 22.34 -9.50 8.96
CA GLU A 175 21.37 -10.39 9.60
C GLU A 175 20.49 -11.13 8.57
N LEU A 176 20.16 -10.49 7.47
CA LEU A 176 19.39 -11.10 6.39
C LEU A 176 20.13 -12.22 5.65
N LYS A 177 21.46 -12.20 5.64
CA LYS A 177 22.30 -13.16 4.93
C LYS A 177 22.76 -14.35 5.80
N SER A 178 22.48 -14.31 7.10
CA SER A 178 22.85 -15.40 8.02
C SER A 178 21.79 -16.50 8.14
#